data_3638a037a800969d5120c1fcb2561402
#
_entry.id   3638a037a800969d5120c1fcb2561402
#
_cell.length_a   1.000
_cell.length_b   1.000
_cell.length_c   1.000
_cell.angle_alpha   90.00
_cell.angle_beta   90.00
_cell.angle_gamma   90.00
#
_symmetry.space_group_name_H-M   'P 1'
#
loop_
_entity.id
_entity.type
_entity.pdbx_description
1 polymer ?
#
loop_
_entity_poly.entity_id
_entity_poly.type
_entity_poly.pdbx_seq_one_letter_code
_entity_poly.pdbx_strand_id
1 'polypeptide(L)'
;LASANLEAVSDSGYLGNPYRAARVFGAAVPENVPRTRSSRALNLRAIGDLGSPNAPRSAIRGSYRYFWDNWDVKSHTVEGGYSRYVGESFLLDGFVRHYRQSKASFYSDDAQVQNTYVTRNRQLGTYSGNTLGGKVTYSWRKVPGQYEINFNGGLELLRYRYSDYTDLRSGGAYGLDASVLQLYVTANY
;
A
#
# COMPACT_ATOMS: atom_id res chain seq x y z
N LEU A 1 23.20 0.61 1.09
CA LEU A 1 22.65 1.86 0.58
C LEU A 1 21.48 2.28 1.48
N ALA A 2 21.45 3.55 1.89
CA ALA A 2 20.29 4.10 2.61
C ALA A 2 19.86 5.41 1.94
N SER A 3 18.57 5.70 1.97
CA SER A 3 18.00 6.95 1.46
C SER A 3 16.88 7.45 2.36
N ALA A 4 16.73 8.77 2.40
CA ALA A 4 15.62 9.46 3.03
C ALA A 4 15.03 10.46 2.03
N ASN A 5 13.70 10.52 1.93
CA ASN A 5 12.99 11.43 1.04
C ASN A 5 11.79 12.04 1.77
N LEU A 6 11.62 13.35 1.64
CA LEU A 6 10.44 14.09 2.11
C LEU A 6 9.63 14.55 0.91
N GLU A 7 8.38 14.16 0.87
CA GLU A 7 7.40 14.56 -0.14
C GLU A 7 6.42 15.55 0.48
N ALA A 8 6.02 16.57 -0.28
CA ALA A 8 4.94 17.47 0.07
C ALA A 8 4.07 17.72 -1.16
N VAL A 9 2.76 17.55 -1.00
CA VAL A 9 1.79 17.75 -2.07
C VAL A 9 0.66 18.63 -1.53
N SER A 10 0.29 19.65 -2.28
CA SER A 10 -0.89 20.46 -2.01
C SER A 10 -1.80 20.41 -3.23
N ASP A 11 -3.05 20.06 -3.01
CA ASP A 11 -4.03 19.85 -4.06
C ASP A 11 -5.36 20.49 -3.71
N SER A 12 -6.17 20.82 -4.72
CA SER A 12 -7.45 21.49 -4.56
C SER A 12 -8.48 20.93 -5.55
N GLY A 13 -9.75 21.26 -5.33
CA GLY A 13 -10.85 20.82 -6.20
C GLY A 13 -11.48 19.49 -5.76
N TYR A 14 -11.19 19.02 -4.56
CA TYR A 14 -11.88 17.84 -4.01
C TYR A 14 -13.38 18.12 -3.86
N LEU A 15 -14.18 17.14 -4.26
CA LEU A 15 -15.63 17.15 -4.17
C LEU A 15 -16.11 15.86 -3.52
N GLY A 16 -17.24 15.93 -2.82
CA GLY A 16 -17.93 14.72 -2.39
C GLY A 16 -18.32 13.86 -3.59
N ASN A 17 -18.20 12.54 -3.44
CA ASN A 17 -18.60 11.62 -4.49
C ASN A 17 -20.13 11.54 -4.55
N PRO A 18 -20.80 11.92 -5.67
CA PRO A 18 -22.26 11.93 -5.76
C PRO A 18 -22.90 10.53 -5.65
N TYR A 19 -22.11 9.48 -5.88
CA TYR A 19 -22.55 8.09 -5.76
C TYR A 19 -22.25 7.47 -4.38
N ARG A 20 -21.73 8.25 -3.44
CA ARG A 20 -21.41 7.79 -2.09
C ARG A 20 -22.24 8.58 -1.08
N ALA A 21 -23.05 7.86 -0.31
CA ALA A 21 -23.75 8.43 0.82
C ALA A 21 -22.88 8.35 2.09
N ALA A 22 -22.83 9.42 2.84
CA ALA A 22 -22.48 9.41 4.25
C ALA A 22 -23.72 9.05 5.08
N ARG A 23 -23.53 8.81 6.39
CA ARG A 23 -24.62 8.55 7.33
C ARG A 23 -24.58 9.54 8.47
N VAL A 24 -25.73 10.12 8.80
CA VAL A 24 -25.92 11.03 9.92
C VAL A 24 -27.22 10.64 10.63
N PHE A 25 -27.13 10.26 11.90
CA PHE A 25 -28.25 9.72 12.69
C PHE A 25 -28.98 8.55 11.96
N GLY A 26 -28.22 7.66 11.32
CA GLY A 26 -28.76 6.54 10.57
C GLY A 26 -29.29 6.88 9.17
N ALA A 27 -29.49 8.15 8.85
CA ALA A 27 -30.00 8.58 7.55
C ALA A 27 -28.87 8.76 6.52
N ALA A 28 -29.16 8.44 5.26
CA ALA A 28 -28.24 8.70 4.16
C ALA A 28 -28.25 10.18 3.79
N VAL A 29 -27.06 10.78 3.74
CA VAL A 29 -26.87 12.18 3.34
C VAL A 29 -25.78 12.25 2.26
N PRO A 30 -25.77 13.30 1.41
CA PRO A 30 -24.68 13.51 0.46
C PRO A 30 -23.33 13.62 1.15
N GLU A 31 -22.30 13.00 0.59
CA GLU A 31 -20.92 13.16 1.05
C GLU A 31 -20.45 14.61 0.81
N ASN A 32 -19.83 15.21 1.81
CA ASN A 32 -19.20 16.52 1.69
C ASN A 32 -17.80 16.47 2.32
N VAL A 33 -16.78 16.90 1.56
CA VAL A 33 -15.38 16.87 1.97
C VAL A 33 -14.73 18.25 1.79
N PRO A 34 -13.68 18.59 2.55
CA PRO A 34 -12.93 19.83 2.33
C PRO A 34 -12.36 19.86 0.92
N ARG A 35 -12.38 21.04 0.27
CA ARG A 35 -11.95 21.20 -1.11
C ARG A 35 -10.43 21.17 -1.33
N THR A 36 -9.65 21.32 -0.26
CA THR A 36 -8.18 21.35 -0.32
C THR A 36 -7.60 20.26 0.54
N ARG A 37 -6.50 19.69 0.09
CA ARG A 37 -5.72 18.70 0.84
C ARG A 37 -4.24 19.01 0.69
N SER A 38 -3.55 19.14 1.83
CA SER A 38 -2.09 19.28 1.88
C SER A 38 -1.53 18.08 2.65
N SER A 39 -0.68 17.33 2.00
CA SER A 39 -0.12 16.11 2.55
C SER A 39 1.41 16.12 2.53
N ARG A 40 2.00 15.38 3.44
CA ARG A 40 3.45 15.17 3.55
C ARG A 40 3.73 13.71 3.81
N ALA A 41 4.88 13.24 3.33
CA ALA A 41 5.35 11.89 3.62
C ALA A 41 6.87 11.88 3.80
N LEU A 42 7.32 11.24 4.87
CA LEU A 42 8.72 10.89 5.09
C LEU A 42 8.92 9.44 4.69
N ASN A 43 9.82 9.19 3.74
CA ASN A 43 10.18 7.85 3.29
C ASN A 43 11.64 7.57 3.68
N LEU A 44 11.86 6.47 4.36
CA LEU A 44 13.18 5.93 4.70
C LEU A 44 13.33 4.57 4.04
N ARG A 45 14.46 4.31 3.41
CA ARG A 45 14.76 3.02 2.78
C ARG A 45 16.20 2.63 3.02
N ALA A 46 16.43 1.35 3.32
CA ALA A 46 17.74 0.76 3.42
C ALA A 46 17.81 -0.54 2.63
N ILE A 47 18.94 -0.77 1.98
CA ILE A 47 19.25 -2.01 1.26
C ILE A 47 20.66 -2.44 1.71
N GLY A 48 20.75 -3.67 2.17
CA GLY A 48 22.00 -4.34 2.54
C GLY A 48 22.29 -5.50 1.58
N ASP A 49 23.51 -5.56 1.08
CA ASP A 49 24.01 -6.74 0.38
C ASP A 49 24.51 -7.75 1.43
N LEU A 50 24.02 -8.97 1.35
CA LEU A 50 24.41 -10.10 2.21
C LEU A 50 25.31 -11.07 1.45
N GLY A 51 25.72 -10.72 0.24
CA GLY A 51 26.61 -11.53 -0.59
C GLY A 51 27.99 -11.69 0.05
N SER A 52 28.55 -12.88 -0.11
CA SER A 52 29.95 -13.21 0.22
C SER A 52 30.59 -13.85 -1.00
N PRO A 53 31.92 -13.80 -1.18
CA PRO A 53 32.58 -14.42 -2.33
C PRO A 53 32.21 -15.89 -2.56
N ASN A 54 31.85 -16.61 -1.49
CA ASN A 54 31.52 -18.04 -1.52
C ASN A 54 30.02 -18.32 -1.26
N ALA A 55 29.17 -17.29 -1.21
CA ALA A 55 27.72 -17.43 -0.97
C ALA A 55 26.91 -16.89 -2.13
N PRO A 56 25.70 -17.41 -2.38
CA PRO A 56 24.81 -16.86 -3.39
C PRO A 56 24.52 -15.38 -3.14
N ARG A 57 24.52 -14.57 -4.20
CA ARG A 57 24.16 -13.15 -4.13
C ARG A 57 22.77 -12.99 -3.52
N SER A 58 22.70 -12.23 -2.44
CA SER A 58 21.46 -11.98 -1.73
C SER A 58 21.45 -10.56 -1.14
N ALA A 59 20.26 -10.01 -0.98
CA ALA A 59 20.06 -8.69 -0.43
C ALA A 59 18.85 -8.66 0.51
N ILE A 60 18.97 -7.86 1.56
CA ILE A 60 17.86 -7.51 2.44
C ILE A 60 17.48 -6.06 2.18
N ARG A 61 16.19 -5.76 2.22
CA ARG A 61 15.68 -4.41 2.14
C ARG A 61 14.68 -4.12 3.25
N GLY A 62 14.67 -2.89 3.72
CA GLY A 62 13.71 -2.38 4.66
C GLY A 62 13.26 -1.00 4.23
N SER A 63 12.00 -0.69 4.45
CA SER A 63 11.50 0.66 4.25
C SER A 63 10.48 1.03 5.31
N TYR A 64 10.41 2.32 5.60
CA TYR A 64 9.42 2.93 6.46
C TYR A 64 8.90 4.19 5.82
N ARG A 65 7.56 4.35 5.77
CA ARG A 65 6.90 5.56 5.31
C ARG A 65 5.95 6.06 6.38
N TYR A 66 6.11 7.31 6.77
CA TYR A 66 5.16 8.06 7.58
C TYR A 66 4.49 9.12 6.71
N PHE A 67 3.16 9.10 6.68
CA PHE A 67 2.33 10.05 5.96
C PHE A 67 1.43 10.79 6.94
N TRP A 68 1.21 12.10 6.69
CA TRP A 68 0.22 12.92 7.39
C TRP A 68 -0.32 14.01 6.49
N ASP A 69 -1.55 14.47 6.77
CA ASP A 69 -2.20 15.52 6.01
C ASP A 69 -3.04 16.45 6.89
N ASN A 70 -3.62 17.50 6.27
CA ASN A 70 -4.51 18.45 6.94
C ASN A 70 -5.96 17.94 7.09
N TRP A 71 -6.23 16.70 6.69
CA TRP A 71 -7.48 15.99 7.00
C TRP A 71 -7.34 15.12 8.26
N ASP A 72 -6.22 15.23 8.99
CA ASP A 72 -5.82 14.43 10.16
C ASP A 72 -5.55 12.95 9.86
N VAL A 73 -5.46 12.56 8.60
CA VAL A 73 -5.03 11.22 8.24
C VAL A 73 -3.54 11.08 8.52
N LYS A 74 -3.20 10.07 9.32
CA LYS A 74 -1.81 9.68 9.59
C LYS A 74 -1.67 8.20 9.27
N SER A 75 -0.61 7.84 8.57
CA SER A 75 -0.37 6.43 8.28
C SER A 75 1.10 6.05 8.41
N HIS A 76 1.31 4.79 8.76
CA HIS A 76 2.61 4.14 8.86
C HIS A 76 2.62 2.95 7.92
N THR A 77 3.67 2.85 7.11
CA THR A 77 3.95 1.67 6.30
C THR A 77 5.33 1.16 6.66
N VAL A 78 5.43 -0.10 7.02
CA VAL A 78 6.70 -0.81 7.23
C VAL A 78 6.77 -1.95 6.22
N GLU A 79 7.89 -2.07 5.54
CA GLU A 79 8.14 -3.18 4.63
C GLU A 79 9.52 -3.76 4.89
N GLY A 80 9.61 -5.10 4.91
CA GLY A 80 10.84 -5.85 4.91
C GLY A 80 10.84 -6.85 3.76
N GLY A 81 11.97 -7.00 3.07
CA GLY A 81 12.09 -7.90 1.94
C GLY A 81 13.47 -8.54 1.86
N TYR A 82 13.50 -9.70 1.21
CA TYR A 82 14.72 -10.46 0.97
C TYR A 82 14.72 -10.97 -0.47
N SER A 83 15.87 -10.86 -1.11
CA SER A 83 16.09 -11.32 -2.47
C SER A 83 17.31 -12.21 -2.51
N ARG A 84 17.27 -13.31 -3.30
CA ARG A 84 18.38 -14.26 -3.42
C ARG A 84 18.44 -14.84 -4.82
N TYR A 85 19.64 -14.93 -5.37
CA TYR A 85 19.91 -15.73 -6.56
C TYR A 85 20.04 -17.19 -6.18
N VAL A 86 19.41 -18.07 -6.96
CA VAL A 86 19.52 -19.53 -6.87
C VAL A 86 20.07 -20.01 -8.21
N GLY A 87 21.32 -20.48 -8.18
CA GLY A 87 22.09 -20.69 -9.40
C GLY A 87 22.28 -19.40 -10.20
N GLU A 88 22.41 -19.54 -11.52
CA GLU A 88 22.65 -18.42 -12.44
C GLU A 88 21.36 -17.86 -13.07
N SER A 89 20.26 -18.64 -13.00
CA SER A 89 19.05 -18.37 -13.76
C SER A 89 17.85 -17.93 -12.93
N PHE A 90 17.85 -18.16 -11.62
CA PHE A 90 16.70 -17.83 -10.77
C PHE A 90 17.00 -16.69 -9.81
N LEU A 91 16.09 -15.72 -9.74
CA LEU A 91 16.02 -14.74 -8.68
C LEU A 91 14.71 -14.92 -7.91
N LEU A 92 14.85 -15.21 -6.62
CA LEU A 92 13.72 -15.26 -5.68
C LEU A 92 13.65 -13.95 -4.90
N ASP A 93 12.47 -13.39 -4.79
CA ASP A 93 12.18 -12.19 -4.03
C ASP A 93 10.96 -12.43 -3.15
N GLY A 94 11.04 -12.02 -1.88
CA GLY A 94 9.94 -12.09 -0.95
C GLY A 94 9.87 -10.84 -0.09
N PHE A 95 8.65 -10.43 0.31
CA PHE A 95 8.48 -9.30 1.20
C PHE A 95 7.24 -9.44 2.07
N VAL A 96 7.27 -8.73 3.19
CA VAL A 96 6.13 -8.50 4.06
C VAL A 96 5.95 -6.99 4.22
N ARG A 97 4.69 -6.53 4.19
CA ARG A 97 4.33 -5.13 4.41
C ARG A 97 3.21 -5.04 5.43
N HIS A 98 3.38 -4.14 6.38
CA HIS A 98 2.35 -3.74 7.31
C HIS A 98 2.00 -2.27 7.09
N TYR A 99 0.70 -1.99 7.00
CA TYR A 99 0.15 -0.65 6.87
C TYR A 99 -0.85 -0.40 8.00
N ARG A 100 -0.85 0.80 8.56
CA ARG A 100 -1.85 1.27 9.52
C ARG A 100 -2.16 2.74 9.27
N GLN A 101 -3.45 3.08 9.35
CA GLN A 101 -3.95 4.43 9.12
C GLN A 101 -4.94 4.83 10.20
N SER A 102 -4.90 6.13 10.62
CA SER A 102 -5.98 6.79 11.35
C SER A 102 -7.02 7.34 10.38
N LYS A 103 -8.24 7.55 10.87
CA LYS A 103 -9.30 8.18 10.08
C LYS A 103 -9.09 9.67 9.87
N ALA A 104 -9.73 10.23 8.83
CA ALA A 104 -9.87 11.66 8.65
C ALA A 104 -10.78 12.25 9.74
N SER A 105 -10.58 13.53 10.10
CA SER A 105 -11.34 14.23 11.15
C SER A 105 -12.84 14.29 10.88
N PHE A 106 -13.25 14.32 9.62
CA PHE A 106 -14.65 14.35 9.16
C PHE A 106 -15.20 12.98 8.75
N TYR A 107 -14.43 11.90 8.96
CA TYR A 107 -14.91 10.54 8.72
C TYR A 107 -15.77 10.03 9.87
N SER A 108 -16.91 9.45 9.54
CA SER A 108 -17.72 8.67 10.46
C SER A 108 -18.46 7.54 9.74
N ASP A 109 -18.57 6.38 10.38
CA ASP A 109 -19.42 5.28 9.89
C ASP A 109 -20.92 5.65 10.00
N ASP A 110 -21.31 6.31 11.11
CA ASP A 110 -22.61 6.95 11.30
C ASP A 110 -22.42 8.15 12.24
N ALA A 111 -22.48 9.37 11.72
CA ALA A 111 -22.25 10.58 12.48
C ALA A 111 -23.43 10.87 13.42
N GLN A 112 -23.15 11.09 14.69
CA GLN A 112 -24.13 11.44 15.72
C GLN A 112 -24.22 12.96 15.94
N VAL A 113 -23.56 13.73 15.06
CA VAL A 113 -23.57 15.21 15.05
C VAL A 113 -23.59 15.65 13.58
N GLN A 114 -24.37 16.69 13.31
CA GLN A 114 -24.39 17.31 11.98
C GLN A 114 -23.16 18.22 11.83
N ASN A 115 -22.27 17.86 10.91
CA ASN A 115 -21.08 18.63 10.59
C ASN A 115 -21.13 19.13 9.13
N THR A 116 -20.39 20.22 8.86
CA THR A 116 -20.24 20.74 7.49
C THR A 116 -19.61 19.72 6.56
N TYR A 117 -18.62 18.98 7.03
CA TYR A 117 -17.97 17.91 6.27
C TYR A 117 -18.28 16.57 6.91
N VAL A 118 -18.67 15.62 6.09
CA VAL A 118 -18.96 14.24 6.52
C VAL A 118 -18.70 13.28 5.36
N THR A 119 -18.03 12.18 5.65
CA THR A 119 -17.80 11.10 4.70
C THR A 119 -17.91 9.75 5.39
N ARG A 120 -18.40 8.75 4.66
CA ARG A 120 -18.31 7.33 4.99
C ARG A 120 -17.36 6.59 4.04
N ASN A 121 -16.45 7.32 3.39
CA ASN A 121 -15.44 6.71 2.54
C ASN A 121 -14.48 5.85 3.35
N ARG A 122 -14.60 4.53 3.24
CA ARG A 122 -13.72 3.58 3.97
C ARG A 122 -12.23 3.84 3.80
N GLN A 123 -11.80 4.43 2.67
CA GLN A 123 -10.40 4.79 2.44
C GLN A 123 -9.91 5.93 3.35
N LEU A 124 -10.83 6.68 3.97
CA LEU A 124 -10.55 7.72 4.94
C LEU A 124 -10.82 7.27 6.39
N GLY A 125 -11.21 6.02 6.60
CA GLY A 125 -11.41 5.40 7.90
C GLY A 125 -10.13 4.86 8.54
N THR A 126 -10.27 4.30 9.72
CA THR A 126 -9.19 3.64 10.43
C THR A 126 -9.10 2.18 9.98
N TYR A 127 -7.95 1.79 9.46
CA TYR A 127 -7.71 0.39 9.07
C TYR A 127 -6.24 0.01 9.13
N SER A 128 -6.01 -1.29 9.12
CA SER A 128 -4.69 -1.88 8.92
C SER A 128 -4.69 -2.84 7.73
N GLY A 129 -3.54 -2.97 7.09
CA GLY A 129 -3.32 -3.89 5.98
C GLY A 129 -2.03 -4.67 6.17
N ASN A 130 -2.08 -5.96 5.87
CA ASN A 130 -0.89 -6.82 5.81
C ASN A 130 -0.79 -7.38 4.40
N THR A 131 0.41 -7.36 3.85
CA THR A 131 0.70 -7.97 2.55
C THR A 131 1.88 -8.92 2.71
N LEU A 132 1.73 -10.12 2.19
CA LEU A 132 2.82 -11.08 1.97
C LEU A 132 2.97 -11.25 0.47
N GLY A 133 4.14 -10.98 -0.07
CA GLY A 133 4.41 -11.11 -1.50
C GLY A 133 5.64 -11.94 -1.79
N GLY A 134 5.61 -12.63 -2.92
CA GLY A 134 6.74 -13.37 -3.46
C GLY A 134 6.79 -13.28 -4.98
N LYS A 135 8.00 -13.24 -5.52
CA LYS A 135 8.26 -13.22 -6.97
C LYS A 135 9.39 -14.15 -7.32
N VAL A 136 9.24 -14.88 -8.40
CA VAL A 136 10.27 -15.69 -9.03
C VAL A 136 10.54 -15.11 -10.41
N THR A 137 11.81 -14.86 -10.71
CA THR A 137 12.27 -14.50 -12.05
C THR A 137 13.16 -15.62 -12.55
N TYR A 138 12.86 -16.15 -13.74
CA TYR A 138 13.68 -17.14 -14.44
C TYR A 138 14.29 -16.50 -15.69
N SER A 139 15.62 -16.38 -15.72
CA SER A 139 16.38 -15.89 -16.87
C SER A 139 16.63 -17.06 -17.83
N TRP A 140 15.87 -17.10 -18.92
CA TRP A 140 15.94 -18.17 -19.91
C TRP A 140 17.12 -17.99 -20.89
N ARG A 141 17.31 -16.75 -21.37
CA ARG A 141 18.46 -16.41 -22.24
C ARG A 141 19.08 -15.10 -21.75
N LYS A 142 20.39 -15.14 -21.61
CA LYS A 142 21.19 -13.98 -21.28
C LYS A 142 22.46 -14.00 -22.11
N VAL A 143 22.55 -13.09 -23.09
CA VAL A 143 23.76 -12.87 -23.88
C VAL A 143 24.31 -11.50 -23.47
N PRO A 144 25.44 -11.45 -22.75
CA PRO A 144 26.02 -10.19 -22.27
C PRO A 144 26.18 -9.18 -23.38
N GLY A 145 25.62 -7.97 -23.19
CA GLY A 145 25.68 -6.87 -24.16
C GLY A 145 24.76 -7.01 -25.38
N GLN A 146 23.88 -8.01 -25.42
CA GLN A 146 22.94 -8.21 -26.53
C GLN A 146 21.50 -8.27 -26.05
N TYR A 147 21.09 -9.31 -25.32
CA TYR A 147 19.72 -9.45 -24.85
C TYR A 147 19.59 -10.36 -23.62
N GLU A 148 18.52 -10.12 -22.89
CA GLU A 148 18.11 -10.94 -21.75
C GLU A 148 16.59 -11.16 -21.80
N ILE A 149 16.15 -12.42 -21.72
CA ILE A 149 14.71 -12.77 -21.65
C ILE A 149 14.43 -13.39 -20.28
N ASN A 150 13.49 -12.79 -19.56
CA ASN A 150 13.10 -13.22 -18.22
C ASN A 150 11.61 -13.55 -18.16
N PHE A 151 11.28 -14.70 -17.58
CA PHE A 151 9.92 -15.06 -17.18
C PHE A 151 9.72 -14.72 -15.71
N ASN A 152 8.64 -14.04 -15.41
CA ASN A 152 8.34 -13.55 -14.08
C ASN A 152 7.00 -14.10 -13.60
N GLY A 153 6.97 -14.65 -12.39
CA GLY A 153 5.76 -15.06 -11.69
C GLY A 153 5.75 -14.44 -10.29
N GLY A 154 4.66 -13.79 -9.94
CA GLY A 154 4.48 -13.15 -8.63
C GLY A 154 3.13 -13.46 -8.02
N LEU A 155 3.09 -13.64 -6.70
CA LEU A 155 1.89 -13.81 -5.91
C LEU A 155 1.92 -12.84 -4.73
N GLU A 156 0.82 -12.11 -4.52
CA GLU A 156 0.63 -11.29 -3.32
C GLU A 156 -0.67 -11.69 -2.63
N LEU A 157 -0.61 -11.81 -1.31
CA LEU A 157 -1.74 -12.04 -0.43
C LEU A 157 -1.95 -10.78 0.42
N LEU A 158 -3.13 -10.19 0.32
CA LEU A 158 -3.48 -8.94 0.97
C LEU A 158 -4.61 -9.18 1.96
N ARG A 159 -4.48 -8.61 3.15
CA ARG A 159 -5.51 -8.65 4.19
C ARG A 159 -5.70 -7.26 4.78
N TYR A 160 -6.90 -6.69 4.62
CA TYR A 160 -7.30 -5.41 5.20
C TYR A 160 -8.36 -5.60 6.27
N ARG A 161 -8.24 -4.90 7.38
CA ARG A 161 -9.17 -4.91 8.52
C ARG A 161 -9.48 -3.47 8.93
N TYR A 162 -10.76 -3.14 8.87
CA TYR A 162 -11.29 -1.84 9.24
C TYR A 162 -11.81 -1.89 10.67
N SER A 163 -11.48 -0.89 11.49
CA SER A 163 -11.94 -0.83 12.89
C SER A 163 -13.15 0.06 13.08
N ASP A 164 -13.44 0.94 12.14
CA ASP A 164 -14.49 1.95 12.25
C ASP A 164 -15.39 2.01 10.98
N TYR A 165 -15.44 0.95 10.18
CA TYR A 165 -16.34 0.81 9.04
C TYR A 165 -17.15 -0.49 9.15
N THR A 166 -18.47 -0.34 9.28
CA THR A 166 -19.41 -1.47 9.36
C THR A 166 -19.83 -1.91 7.98
N ASP A 167 -19.76 -3.21 7.70
CA ASP A 167 -20.42 -3.82 6.55
C ASP A 167 -21.92 -3.89 6.83
N LEU A 168 -22.69 -3.09 6.11
CA LEU A 168 -24.15 -3.01 6.29
C LEU A 168 -24.91 -4.31 5.95
N ARG A 169 -24.25 -5.25 5.28
CA ARG A 169 -24.85 -6.55 4.97
C ARG A 169 -24.71 -7.54 6.13
N SER A 170 -23.57 -7.53 6.79
CA SER A 170 -23.28 -8.46 7.90
C SER A 170 -23.47 -7.83 9.28
N GLY A 171 -23.51 -6.49 9.37
CA GLY A 171 -23.55 -5.74 10.63
C GLY A 171 -22.21 -5.76 11.40
N GLY A 172 -21.18 -6.43 10.90
CA GLY A 172 -19.86 -6.52 11.52
C GLY A 172 -18.84 -5.55 10.92
N ALA A 173 -17.65 -5.51 11.51
CA ALA A 173 -16.54 -4.74 10.98
C ALA A 173 -16.14 -5.26 9.58
N TYR A 174 -15.92 -4.35 8.64
CA TYR A 174 -15.55 -4.70 7.28
C TYR A 174 -14.11 -5.21 7.21
N GLY A 175 -13.92 -6.25 6.41
CA GLY A 175 -12.61 -6.80 6.06
C GLY A 175 -12.53 -7.17 4.59
N LEU A 176 -11.34 -7.13 4.04
CA LEU A 176 -11.05 -7.55 2.67
C LEU A 176 -9.83 -8.45 2.68
N ASP A 177 -9.96 -9.64 2.13
CA ASP A 177 -8.86 -10.54 1.78
C ASP A 177 -8.81 -10.64 0.25
N ALA A 178 -7.61 -10.48 -0.32
CA ALA A 178 -7.41 -10.53 -1.76
C ALA A 178 -6.11 -11.25 -2.09
N SER A 179 -6.04 -11.82 -3.28
CA SER A 179 -4.81 -12.36 -3.87
C SER A 179 -4.59 -11.76 -5.25
N VAL A 180 -3.34 -11.48 -5.58
CA VAL A 180 -2.92 -10.98 -6.89
C VAL A 180 -1.89 -11.93 -7.46
N LEU A 181 -2.18 -12.53 -8.61
CA LEU A 181 -1.25 -13.33 -9.40
C LEU A 181 -0.80 -12.51 -10.61
N GLN A 182 0.51 -12.44 -10.83
CA GLN A 182 1.11 -11.76 -11.98
C GLN A 182 2.01 -12.72 -12.73
N LEU A 183 1.84 -12.83 -14.04
CA LEU A 183 2.71 -13.57 -14.95
C LEU A 183 3.08 -12.65 -16.12
N TYR A 184 4.37 -12.46 -16.36
CA TYR A 184 4.83 -11.62 -17.45
C TYR A 184 6.23 -11.98 -17.92
N VAL A 185 6.56 -11.57 -19.13
CA VAL A 185 7.88 -11.74 -19.75
C VAL A 185 8.50 -10.35 -19.93
N THR A 186 9.79 -10.24 -19.62
CA THR A 186 10.58 -9.06 -19.92
C THR A 186 11.72 -9.41 -20.86
N ALA A 187 11.95 -8.57 -21.86
CA ALA A 187 13.07 -8.66 -22.77
C ALA A 187 13.82 -7.32 -22.75
N ASN A 188 15.12 -7.37 -22.47
CA ASN A 188 16.03 -6.23 -22.51
C ASN A 188 16.99 -6.46 -23.67
N TYR A 189 17.25 -5.44 -24.48
CA TYR A 189 18.15 -5.47 -25.64
C TYR A 189 18.96 -4.18 -25.72
#